data_6544e2c1b12a085252e508b6e64f40bf
#
_entry.id   6544e2c1b12a085252e508b6e64f40bf
#
_cell.length_a   1.000
_cell.length_b   1.000
_cell.length_c   1.000
_cell.angle_alpha   90.00
_cell.angle_beta   90.00
_cell.angle_gamma   90.00
#
_symmetry.space_group_name_H-M   'P 1'
#
loop_
_entity.id
_entity.type
_entity.pdbx_description
1 polymer ?
#
loop_
_entity_poly.entity_id
_entity_poly.type
_entity_poly.pdbx_seq_one_letter_code
_entity_poly.pdbx_strand_id
1 'polypeptide(L)'
;MQAQVAALKQFSDNIQELSSLENSLTEPYEMGEVNAGTFCESVMEKAKEFIKPDVTPSVNAPKLQVKTNKEQLERILLYLLKNAAFYTEQGRISLDFKKRGAHTHQFIITDTGTGIPAEQQENLFKPFTQVKDLTTGDGLGLPICSLIATKMNGSLTLDTSYTKGCRFILELHA
;
A
#
# COMPACT_ATOMS: atom_id res chain seq x y z
N MET A 1 6.51 22.01 19.23
CA MET A 1 6.03 21.10 20.27
C MET A 1 4.83 20.27 19.84
N GLN A 2 3.82 20.85 19.22
CA GLN A 2 2.63 20.10 18.77
C GLN A 2 2.96 19.01 17.74
N ALA A 3 3.89 19.29 16.83
CA ALA A 3 4.28 18.30 15.81
C ALA A 3 4.97 17.08 16.43
N GLN A 4 5.77 17.28 17.48
CA GLN A 4 6.44 16.19 18.18
C GLN A 4 5.46 15.32 18.97
N VAL A 5 4.45 15.95 19.58
CA VAL A 5 3.41 15.22 20.31
C VAL A 5 2.57 14.38 19.34
N ALA A 6 2.23 14.94 18.18
CA ALA A 6 1.48 14.22 17.16
C ALA A 6 2.28 13.03 16.61
N ALA A 7 3.59 13.20 16.39
CA ALA A 7 4.46 12.12 15.92
C ALA A 7 4.58 10.99 16.95
N LEU A 8 4.70 11.32 18.23
CA LEU A 8 4.76 10.32 19.30
C LEU A 8 3.45 9.56 19.42
N LYS A 9 2.33 10.24 19.30
CA LYS A 9 1.03 9.58 19.33
C LYS A 9 0.87 8.62 18.15
N GLN A 10 1.26 9.05 16.95
CA GLN A 10 1.20 8.20 15.76
C GLN A 10 2.08 6.97 15.92
N PHE A 11 3.27 7.13 16.47
CA PHE A 11 4.18 6.02 16.75
C PHE A 11 3.56 5.02 17.71
N SER A 12 2.99 5.51 18.81
CA SER A 12 2.33 4.67 19.81
C SER A 12 1.12 3.93 19.23
N ASP A 13 0.28 4.63 18.46
CA ASP A 13 -0.88 4.03 17.82
C ASP A 13 -0.47 2.94 16.84
N ASN A 14 0.60 3.16 16.07
CA ASN A 14 1.10 2.18 15.12
C ASN A 14 1.65 0.93 15.82
N ILE A 15 2.34 1.10 16.94
CA ILE A 15 2.83 -0.04 17.73
C ILE A 15 1.67 -0.86 18.27
N GLN A 16 0.64 -0.23 18.80
CA GLN A 16 -0.54 -0.92 19.31
C GLN A 16 -1.26 -1.67 18.20
N GLU A 17 -1.39 -1.06 17.03
CA GLU A 17 -2.02 -1.70 15.89
C GLU A 17 -1.21 -2.89 15.39
N LEU A 18 0.11 -2.75 15.29
CA LEU A 18 0.99 -3.84 14.88
C LEU A 18 0.82 -5.04 15.81
N SER A 19 0.84 -4.80 17.12
CA SER A 19 0.65 -5.85 18.12
C SER A 19 -0.73 -6.51 18.00
N SER A 20 -1.77 -5.71 17.83
CA SER A 20 -3.13 -6.21 17.67
C SER A 20 -3.27 -7.08 16.43
N LEU A 21 -2.67 -6.66 15.31
CA LEU A 21 -2.69 -7.43 14.07
C LEU A 21 -1.93 -8.75 14.21
N GLU A 22 -0.75 -8.73 14.83
CA GLU A 22 0.02 -9.96 15.06
C GLU A 22 -0.76 -10.97 15.89
N ASN A 23 -1.53 -10.50 16.86
CA ASN A 23 -2.33 -11.38 17.73
C ASN A 23 -3.64 -11.84 17.09
N SER A 24 -4.06 -11.25 15.99
CA SER A 24 -5.36 -11.53 15.36
C SER A 24 -5.25 -12.00 13.92
N LEU A 25 -4.08 -12.48 13.48
CA LEU A 25 -3.87 -12.89 12.08
C LEU A 25 -4.82 -13.99 11.61
N THR A 26 -5.26 -14.85 12.53
CA THR A 26 -6.19 -15.93 12.19
C THR A 26 -7.66 -15.50 12.21
N GLU A 27 -7.95 -14.27 12.63
CA GLU A 27 -9.31 -13.74 12.66
C GLU A 27 -9.58 -12.99 11.34
N PRO A 28 -10.42 -13.52 10.43
CA PRO A 28 -10.62 -12.88 9.15
C PRO A 28 -11.40 -11.57 9.28
N TYR A 29 -11.12 -10.65 8.35
CA TYR A 29 -11.97 -9.48 8.19
C TYR A 29 -13.29 -9.87 7.56
N GLU A 30 -14.31 -9.07 7.84
CA GLU A 30 -15.60 -9.21 7.15
C GLU A 30 -15.43 -8.85 5.68
N MET A 31 -15.89 -9.72 4.79
CA MET A 31 -15.71 -9.58 3.34
C MET A 31 -17.03 -9.22 2.66
N GLY A 32 -16.94 -8.36 1.65
CA GLY A 32 -18.11 -7.95 0.86
C GLY A 32 -17.75 -7.76 -0.59
N GLU A 33 -18.75 -7.53 -1.42
CA GLU A 33 -18.58 -7.29 -2.85
C GLU A 33 -18.14 -5.87 -3.11
N VAL A 34 -17.10 -5.70 -3.94
CA VAL A 34 -16.56 -4.40 -4.34
C VAL A 34 -16.32 -4.39 -5.84
N ASN A 35 -16.71 -3.31 -6.52
CA ASN A 35 -16.39 -3.12 -7.91
C ASN A 35 -14.96 -2.60 -8.02
N ALA A 36 -14.05 -3.41 -8.56
CA ALA A 36 -12.63 -3.10 -8.60
C ALA A 36 -12.33 -1.80 -9.35
N GLY A 37 -12.95 -1.59 -10.50
CA GLY A 37 -12.74 -0.38 -11.30
C GLY A 37 -13.16 0.87 -10.57
N THR A 38 -14.39 0.89 -10.06
CA THR A 38 -14.93 2.02 -9.31
C THR A 38 -14.10 2.29 -8.03
N PHE A 39 -13.71 1.22 -7.35
CA PHE A 39 -12.92 1.32 -6.13
C PHE A 39 -11.54 1.92 -6.39
N CYS A 40 -10.82 1.42 -7.41
CA CYS A 40 -9.50 1.94 -7.74
C CYS A 40 -9.55 3.41 -8.15
N GLU A 41 -10.56 3.81 -8.91
CA GLU A 41 -10.75 5.22 -9.28
C GLU A 41 -10.98 6.09 -8.04
N SER A 42 -11.80 5.62 -7.11
CA SER A 42 -12.10 6.34 -5.87
C SER A 42 -10.84 6.52 -5.02
N VAL A 43 -10.03 5.47 -4.86
CA VAL A 43 -8.80 5.55 -4.08
C VAL A 43 -7.79 6.50 -4.73
N MET A 44 -7.63 6.43 -6.05
CA MET A 44 -6.73 7.34 -6.77
C MET A 44 -7.20 8.78 -6.62
N GLU A 45 -8.50 9.04 -6.68
CA GLU A 45 -9.03 10.37 -6.49
C GLU A 45 -8.64 10.95 -5.12
N LYS A 46 -8.70 10.14 -4.08
CA LYS A 46 -8.25 10.54 -2.74
C LYS A 46 -6.75 10.79 -2.68
N ALA A 47 -5.98 10.04 -3.45
CA ALA A 47 -4.52 10.18 -3.46
C ALA A 47 -4.05 11.40 -4.25
N LYS A 48 -4.84 11.93 -5.15
CA LYS A 48 -4.44 13.04 -6.03
C LYS A 48 -3.99 14.28 -5.27
N GLU A 49 -4.52 14.53 -4.08
CA GLU A 49 -4.10 15.69 -3.28
C GLU A 49 -2.62 15.60 -2.85
N PHE A 50 -2.04 14.40 -2.84
CA PHE A 50 -0.64 14.18 -2.48
C PHE A 50 0.28 14.11 -3.69
N ILE A 51 -0.29 14.00 -4.90
CA ILE A 51 0.47 13.82 -6.13
C ILE A 51 0.90 15.18 -6.67
N LYS A 52 2.20 15.29 -7.00
CA LYS A 52 2.79 16.55 -7.48
C LYS A 52 2.31 16.91 -8.89
N PRO A 53 2.34 18.21 -9.26
CA PRO A 53 1.79 18.64 -10.56
C PRO A 53 2.43 17.99 -11.79
N ASP A 54 3.71 17.65 -11.70
CA ASP A 54 4.45 17.05 -12.84
C ASP A 54 4.32 15.54 -12.88
N VAL A 55 3.46 14.95 -12.05
CA VAL A 55 3.23 13.53 -12.00
C VAL A 55 1.84 13.21 -12.52
N THR A 56 1.76 12.28 -13.46
CA THR A 56 0.49 11.85 -14.07
C THR A 56 -0.04 10.62 -13.36
N PRO A 57 -1.20 10.71 -12.69
CA PRO A 57 -1.85 9.53 -12.13
C PRO A 57 -2.62 8.78 -13.20
N SER A 58 -2.64 7.45 -13.11
CA SER A 58 -3.46 6.62 -13.99
C SER A 58 -4.03 5.41 -13.27
N VAL A 59 -5.20 4.96 -13.70
CA VAL A 59 -5.88 3.79 -13.17
C VAL A 59 -6.24 2.87 -14.31
N ASN A 60 -5.84 1.60 -14.22
CA ASN A 60 -6.21 0.55 -15.16
C ASN A 60 -6.88 -0.57 -14.39
N ALA A 61 -8.19 -0.48 -14.25
CA ALA A 61 -8.95 -1.46 -13.50
C ALA A 61 -10.30 -1.70 -14.19
N PRO A 62 -10.58 -2.95 -14.57
CA PRO A 62 -11.88 -3.29 -15.16
C PRO A 62 -12.97 -3.24 -14.10
N LYS A 63 -14.21 -3.04 -14.54
CA LYS A 63 -15.37 -3.02 -13.63
C LYS A 63 -15.79 -4.46 -13.31
N LEU A 64 -15.02 -5.12 -12.48
CA LEU A 64 -15.27 -6.49 -12.04
C LEU A 64 -15.59 -6.50 -10.55
N GLN A 65 -16.51 -7.36 -10.15
CA GLN A 65 -16.84 -7.57 -8.75
C GLN A 65 -15.79 -8.48 -8.12
N VAL A 66 -15.25 -8.04 -6.98
CA VAL A 66 -14.32 -8.84 -6.20
C VAL A 66 -14.79 -8.87 -4.75
N LYS A 67 -14.48 -9.95 -4.05
CA LYS A 67 -14.84 -10.12 -2.66
C LYS A 67 -13.65 -9.71 -1.79
N THR A 68 -13.83 -8.68 -0.98
CA THR A 68 -12.74 -8.15 -0.16
C THR A 68 -13.31 -7.27 0.97
N ASN A 69 -12.43 -6.83 1.88
CA ASN A 69 -12.78 -5.82 2.85
C ASN A 69 -12.38 -4.44 2.29
N LYS A 70 -13.38 -3.66 1.94
CA LYS A 70 -13.20 -2.37 1.29
C LYS A 70 -12.36 -1.40 2.14
N GLU A 71 -12.63 -1.33 3.42
CA GLU A 71 -11.99 -0.39 4.33
C GLU A 71 -10.48 -0.67 4.46
N GLN A 72 -10.13 -1.93 4.67
CA GLN A 72 -8.74 -2.32 4.83
C GLN A 72 -7.98 -2.26 3.50
N LEU A 73 -8.63 -2.64 2.41
CA LEU A 73 -8.03 -2.54 1.09
C LEU A 73 -7.72 -1.08 0.73
N GLU A 74 -8.65 -0.17 0.98
CA GLU A 74 -8.42 1.26 0.76
C GLU A 74 -7.24 1.76 1.57
N ARG A 75 -7.14 1.34 2.82
CA ARG A 75 -6.05 1.73 3.71
C ARG A 75 -4.69 1.35 3.14
N ILE A 76 -4.54 0.11 2.67
CA ILE A 76 -3.29 -0.36 2.07
C ILE A 76 -2.97 0.43 0.81
N LEU A 77 -3.92 0.51 -0.12
CA LEU A 77 -3.69 1.16 -1.40
C LEU A 77 -3.40 2.65 -1.25
N LEU A 78 -4.11 3.32 -0.35
CA LEU A 78 -3.89 4.74 -0.12
C LEU A 78 -2.51 4.99 0.49
N TYR A 79 -2.07 4.15 1.41
CA TYR A 79 -0.72 4.25 1.98
C TYR A 79 0.34 4.11 0.89
N LEU A 80 0.20 3.12 0.03
CA LEU A 80 1.16 2.88 -1.06
C LEU A 80 1.16 4.02 -2.08
N LEU A 81 -0.01 4.58 -2.38
CA LEU A 81 -0.11 5.72 -3.29
C LEU A 81 0.50 6.99 -2.69
N LYS A 82 0.34 7.21 -1.40
CA LYS A 82 0.98 8.34 -0.71
C LYS A 82 2.50 8.22 -0.74
N ASN A 83 3.02 7.02 -0.50
CA ASN A 83 4.44 6.77 -0.62
C ASN A 83 4.95 7.05 -2.03
N ALA A 84 4.24 6.53 -3.04
CA ALA A 84 4.58 6.78 -4.43
C ALA A 84 4.60 8.28 -4.74
N ALA A 85 3.61 9.02 -4.25
CA ALA A 85 3.51 10.46 -4.45
C ALA A 85 4.69 11.19 -3.80
N PHE A 86 5.09 10.77 -2.62
CA PHE A 86 6.20 11.41 -1.89
C PHE A 86 7.53 11.29 -2.64
N TYR A 87 7.77 10.14 -3.28
CA TYR A 87 9.05 9.86 -3.94
C TYR A 87 9.08 10.10 -5.44
N THR A 88 7.97 10.54 -6.03
CA THR A 88 7.90 10.82 -7.46
C THR A 88 7.73 12.31 -7.67
N GLU A 89 8.78 12.95 -8.20
CA GLU A 89 8.78 14.38 -8.50
C GLU A 89 8.23 14.67 -9.90
N GLN A 90 8.54 13.79 -10.85
CA GLN A 90 8.10 13.87 -12.24
C GLN A 90 7.85 12.47 -12.75
N GLY A 91 6.91 12.33 -13.65
CA GLY A 91 6.66 11.06 -14.30
C GLY A 91 5.24 10.55 -14.06
N ARG A 92 5.11 9.34 -13.52
CA ARG A 92 3.84 8.65 -13.50
C ARG A 92 3.66 7.81 -12.24
N ILE A 93 2.42 7.75 -11.76
CA ILE A 93 1.98 6.82 -10.72
C ILE A 93 0.76 6.09 -11.27
N SER A 94 0.79 4.76 -11.28
CA SER A 94 -0.33 3.97 -11.79
C SER A 94 -0.83 2.99 -10.74
N LEU A 95 -2.14 2.74 -10.78
CA LEU A 95 -2.81 1.71 -10.00
C LEU A 95 -3.50 0.77 -10.98
N ASP A 96 -3.03 -0.47 -11.03
CA ASP A 96 -3.54 -1.48 -11.94
C ASP A 96 -4.21 -2.60 -11.13
N PHE A 97 -5.31 -3.12 -11.66
CA PHE A 97 -5.95 -4.32 -11.14
C PHE A 97 -5.85 -5.42 -12.19
N LYS A 98 -5.40 -6.60 -11.76
CA LYS A 98 -5.32 -7.78 -12.64
C LYS A 98 -5.92 -9.00 -11.97
N LYS A 99 -6.80 -9.68 -12.69
CA LYS A 99 -7.31 -10.96 -12.25
C LYS A 99 -6.37 -12.04 -12.76
N ARG A 100 -5.74 -12.80 -11.84
CA ARG A 100 -4.75 -13.83 -12.18
C ARG A 100 -5.32 -15.24 -12.19
N GLY A 101 -6.54 -15.41 -11.73
CA GLY A 101 -7.22 -16.71 -11.69
C GLY A 101 -8.63 -16.54 -11.16
N ALA A 102 -9.33 -17.64 -10.93
CA ALA A 102 -10.71 -17.60 -10.47
C ALA A 102 -10.82 -16.92 -9.09
N HIS A 103 -9.80 -17.07 -8.24
CA HIS A 103 -9.81 -16.58 -6.86
C HIS A 103 -8.58 -15.74 -6.52
N THR A 104 -7.78 -15.34 -7.50
CA THR A 104 -6.57 -14.56 -7.27
C THR A 104 -6.65 -13.24 -8.00
N HIS A 105 -6.48 -12.15 -7.24
CA HIS A 105 -6.52 -10.79 -7.76
C HIS A 105 -5.27 -10.03 -7.32
N GLN A 106 -4.77 -9.16 -8.19
CA GLN A 106 -3.61 -8.32 -7.87
C GLN A 106 -3.96 -6.85 -8.04
N PHE A 107 -3.55 -6.05 -7.05
CA PHE A 107 -3.53 -4.59 -7.14
C PHE A 107 -2.06 -4.19 -7.22
N ILE A 108 -1.70 -3.46 -8.27
CA ILE A 108 -0.30 -3.15 -8.56
C ILE A 108 -0.14 -1.64 -8.59
N ILE A 109 0.75 -1.13 -7.73
CA ILE A 109 1.05 0.31 -7.67
C ILE A 109 2.47 0.50 -8.17
N THR A 110 2.60 1.23 -9.28
CA THR A 110 3.87 1.49 -9.94
C THR A 110 4.15 2.99 -9.95
N ASP A 111 5.36 3.38 -9.59
CA ASP A 111 5.81 4.76 -9.75
C ASP A 111 7.14 4.81 -10.51
N THR A 112 7.44 5.99 -11.04
CA THR A 112 8.70 6.25 -11.74
C THR A 112 9.64 7.12 -10.90
N GLY A 113 9.53 7.02 -9.58
CA GLY A 113 10.33 7.80 -8.64
C GLY A 113 11.74 7.26 -8.44
N THR A 114 12.29 7.55 -7.27
CA THR A 114 13.69 7.25 -6.97
C THR A 114 14.00 5.76 -6.81
N GLY A 115 12.98 4.95 -6.54
CA GLY A 115 13.19 3.53 -6.24
C GLY A 115 13.75 3.30 -4.84
N ILE A 116 13.96 2.03 -4.50
CA ILE A 116 14.47 1.61 -3.19
C ILE A 116 15.81 0.89 -3.42
N PRO A 117 16.89 1.31 -2.74
CA PRO A 117 18.17 0.63 -2.86
C PRO A 117 18.07 -0.87 -2.52
N ALA A 118 18.81 -1.69 -3.25
CA ALA A 118 18.74 -3.15 -3.11
C ALA A 118 19.03 -3.61 -1.67
N GLU A 119 19.96 -2.96 -1.00
CA GLU A 119 20.32 -3.30 0.38
C GLU A 119 19.22 -3.03 1.39
N GLN A 120 18.23 -2.23 1.03
CA GLN A 120 17.10 -1.92 1.91
C GLN A 120 15.85 -2.75 1.60
N GLN A 121 15.80 -3.43 0.47
CA GLN A 121 14.60 -4.14 0.04
C GLN A 121 14.27 -5.34 0.92
N GLU A 122 15.26 -6.04 1.44
CA GLU A 122 15.05 -7.23 2.26
C GLU A 122 14.31 -6.93 3.57
N ASN A 123 14.52 -5.74 4.12
CA ASN A 123 13.97 -5.36 5.42
C ASN A 123 12.76 -4.45 5.32
N LEU A 124 12.25 -4.23 4.11
CA LEU A 124 11.24 -3.22 3.83
C LEU A 124 9.95 -3.41 4.64
N PHE A 125 9.56 -4.64 4.87
CA PHE A 125 8.32 -4.97 5.58
C PHE A 125 8.54 -5.33 7.04
N LYS A 126 9.76 -5.25 7.55
CA LYS A 126 10.05 -5.54 8.95
C LYS A 126 9.79 -4.30 9.80
N PRO A 127 9.20 -4.47 11.02
CA PRO A 127 8.94 -3.33 11.90
C PRO A 127 10.23 -2.60 12.27
N PHE A 128 10.13 -1.28 12.45
CA PHE A 128 11.20 -0.39 12.87
C PHE A 128 12.38 -0.28 11.89
N THR A 129 12.23 -0.84 10.69
CA THR A 129 13.21 -0.65 9.63
C THR A 129 12.93 0.68 8.96
N GLN A 130 13.90 1.60 9.00
CA GLN A 130 13.80 2.84 8.26
C GLN A 130 14.51 2.68 6.94
N VAL A 131 13.76 2.73 5.88
CA VAL A 131 14.32 2.89 4.55
C VAL A 131 14.55 4.38 4.37
N LYS A 132 15.81 4.77 4.22
CA LYS A 132 16.18 6.18 4.11
C LYS A 132 15.32 6.84 3.03
N ASP A 133 14.74 7.97 3.38
CA ASP A 133 13.90 8.78 2.50
C ASP A 133 12.58 8.13 2.07
N LEU A 134 12.21 6.98 2.62
CA LEU A 134 10.96 6.30 2.26
C LEU A 134 9.87 6.39 3.31
N THR A 135 10.19 6.76 4.50
CA THR A 135 9.17 6.79 5.54
C THR A 135 9.07 8.15 6.15
N THR A 136 7.87 8.48 6.56
CA THR A 136 7.60 9.69 7.28
C THR A 136 7.76 9.47 8.78
N GLY A 137 8.58 8.50 9.19
CA GLY A 137 8.80 8.41 10.60
C GLY A 137 9.25 7.06 11.15
N ASP A 138 8.31 6.27 11.63
CA ASP A 138 8.59 5.17 12.54
C ASP A 138 8.92 3.82 11.89
N GLY A 139 8.81 3.72 10.57
CA GLY A 139 9.07 2.47 9.86
C GLY A 139 8.00 1.40 10.04
N LEU A 140 6.78 1.78 10.47
CA LEU A 140 5.72 0.83 10.75
C LEU A 140 4.66 0.74 9.67
N GLY A 141 4.58 1.70 8.74
CA GLY A 141 3.52 1.73 7.72
C GLY A 141 3.47 0.51 6.84
N LEU A 142 4.58 0.13 6.21
CA LEU A 142 4.64 -1.05 5.35
C LEU A 142 4.45 -2.36 6.13
N PRO A 143 5.06 -2.55 7.31
CA PRO A 143 4.79 -3.74 8.11
C PRO A 143 3.31 -3.90 8.46
N ILE A 144 2.63 -2.82 8.83
CA ILE A 144 1.20 -2.85 9.13
C ILE A 144 0.40 -3.26 7.90
N CYS A 145 0.69 -2.65 6.75
CA CYS A 145 0.03 -3.02 5.49
C CYS A 145 0.23 -4.49 5.14
N SER A 146 1.44 -5.01 5.34
CA SER A 146 1.75 -6.42 5.10
C SER A 146 0.94 -7.35 6.00
N LEU A 147 0.79 -7.02 7.28
CA LEU A 147 -0.03 -7.80 8.21
C LEU A 147 -1.51 -7.74 7.85
N ILE A 148 -2.00 -6.57 7.46
CA ILE A 148 -3.39 -6.45 6.99
C ILE A 148 -3.61 -7.33 5.76
N ALA A 149 -2.67 -7.32 4.81
CA ALA A 149 -2.75 -8.17 3.62
C ALA A 149 -2.80 -9.65 4.00
N THR A 150 -1.97 -10.08 4.95
CA THR A 150 -1.97 -11.46 5.44
C THR A 150 -3.33 -11.82 6.05
N LYS A 151 -3.88 -10.92 6.86
CA LYS A 151 -5.19 -11.13 7.47
C LYS A 151 -6.31 -11.15 6.44
N MET A 152 -6.11 -10.52 5.28
CA MET A 152 -7.04 -10.55 4.15
C MET A 152 -6.84 -11.77 3.24
N ASN A 153 -6.03 -12.74 3.67
CA ASN A 153 -5.66 -13.92 2.88
C ASN A 153 -4.89 -13.55 1.61
N GLY A 154 -3.91 -12.68 1.77
CA GLY A 154 -3.09 -12.21 0.68
C GLY A 154 -1.66 -11.92 1.08
N SER A 155 -0.96 -11.20 0.23
CA SER A 155 0.42 -10.82 0.47
C SER A 155 0.73 -9.47 -0.19
N LEU A 156 1.67 -8.75 0.40
CA LEU A 156 2.17 -7.49 -0.14
C LEU A 156 3.67 -7.67 -0.40
N THR A 157 4.08 -7.45 -1.65
CA THR A 157 5.48 -7.63 -2.06
C THR A 157 5.97 -6.46 -2.89
N LEU A 158 7.28 -6.31 -2.97
CA LEU A 158 7.94 -5.38 -3.87
C LEU A 158 8.45 -6.17 -5.08
N ASP A 159 8.13 -5.69 -6.29
CA ASP A 159 8.63 -6.30 -7.52
C ASP A 159 10.06 -5.82 -7.77
N THR A 160 11.03 -6.65 -7.40
CA THR A 160 12.44 -6.33 -7.51
C THR A 160 12.96 -6.34 -8.96
N SER A 161 12.18 -6.87 -9.89
CA SER A 161 12.55 -6.85 -11.32
C SER A 161 12.27 -5.49 -11.97
N TYR A 162 11.45 -4.65 -11.34
CA TYR A 162 11.16 -3.31 -11.83
C TYR A 162 12.21 -2.34 -11.29
N THR A 163 12.94 -1.67 -12.19
CA THR A 163 14.09 -0.83 -11.81
C THR A 163 13.92 0.66 -12.13
N LYS A 164 12.77 1.06 -12.66
CA LYS A 164 12.51 2.46 -13.05
C LYS A 164 11.80 3.26 -11.97
N GLY A 165 11.74 2.75 -10.77
CA GLY A 165 11.04 3.30 -9.63
C GLY A 165 10.67 2.17 -8.68
N CYS A 166 9.44 2.22 -8.15
CA CYS A 166 8.92 1.16 -7.27
C CYS A 166 7.66 0.54 -7.86
N ARG A 167 7.52 -0.75 -7.64
CA ARG A 167 6.28 -1.47 -7.97
C ARG A 167 5.92 -2.39 -6.81
N PHE A 168 4.82 -2.07 -6.14
CA PHE A 168 4.28 -2.91 -5.08
C PHE A 168 3.11 -3.72 -5.62
N ILE A 169 3.07 -4.99 -5.22
CA ILE A 169 2.03 -5.92 -5.65
C ILE A 169 1.29 -6.41 -4.40
N LEU A 170 -0.01 -6.12 -4.34
CA LEU A 170 -0.90 -6.67 -3.34
C LEU A 170 -1.70 -7.78 -3.99
N GLU A 171 -1.45 -9.02 -3.59
CA GLU A 171 -2.16 -10.17 -4.11
C GLU A 171 -3.16 -10.67 -3.07
N LEU A 172 -4.40 -10.87 -3.50
CA LEU A 172 -5.48 -11.33 -2.64
C LEU A 172 -6.07 -12.62 -3.21
N HIS A 173 -6.38 -13.54 -2.33
CA HIS A 173 -7.04 -14.81 -2.65
C HIS A 173 -8.43 -14.82 -2.03
N ALA A 174 -9.45 -14.91 -2.86
CA ALA A 174 -10.84 -14.83 -2.41
C ALA A 174 -11.64 -16.08 -2.74
#